data_8c2f5dc763bfda7bd84c6e8eef89f3a5
#
_entry.id   8c2f5dc763bfda7bd84c6e8eef89f3a5
#
_cell.length_a   1.000
_cell.length_b   1.000
_cell.length_c   1.000
_cell.angle_alpha   90.00
_cell.angle_beta   90.00
_cell.angle_gamma   90.00
#
_symmetry.space_group_name_H-M   'P 1'
#
loop_
_entity.id
_entity.type
_entity.pdbx_description
1 polymer ?
#
loop_
_entity_poly.entity_id
_entity_poly.type
_entity_poly.pdbx_seq_one_letter_code
_entity_poly.pdbx_strand_id
1 'polypeptide(L)'
;MNSVFVYCEIEEGIIADVSLELLTKGRTLATELGVKLEAIVLGSDLKGVEKQVFPYGVDVLWLGDDKRLAPYTTLPHTSILVNLFKQEKPQIAFMGASSIGRDLGPRVSSALHSGLTADCTSLEIGDYEDKKNNKIYHNLLYQIRPAFDGNIVATIVNPDCRPQMATVREGVMKKEIFNANHQGEIKMIDVNQFTTPEDFVIHVIERHMEKSKVNLKAAPIIVAGGYGVGSKENFQLLHELATVLGGEVGASRAAVDAGFCEHERQIGQTGTTVRPKLYIACGISGQIQHTAGMEESAMVIAINTDSNAPINKFADYVITGDLNVVIPKMIQYYKKNSK
;
A
#
# COMPACT_ATOMS: atom_id res chain seq x y z
N MET A 1 0.58 0.24 28.04
CA MET A 1 0.16 0.00 26.64
C MET A 1 -0.36 1.33 26.12
N ASN A 2 0.53 2.17 25.59
CA ASN A 2 0.17 3.58 25.44
C ASN A 2 0.65 4.17 24.10
N SER A 3 0.76 3.35 23.04
CA SER A 3 1.22 3.86 21.76
C SER A 3 0.76 3.02 20.56
N VAL A 4 0.71 3.69 19.42
CA VAL A 4 0.58 3.09 18.09
C VAL A 4 1.95 3.16 17.43
N PHE A 5 2.51 2.04 17.04
CA PHE A 5 3.80 1.95 16.36
C PHE A 5 3.62 1.71 14.87
N VAL A 6 4.45 2.37 14.08
CA VAL A 6 4.56 2.15 12.64
C VAL A 6 6.03 1.83 12.29
N TYR A 7 6.27 0.63 11.76
CA TYR A 7 7.54 0.33 11.13
C TYR A 7 7.59 0.99 9.75
N CYS A 8 8.51 1.92 9.59
CA CYS A 8 8.70 2.68 8.37
C CYS A 8 9.82 2.06 7.53
N GLU A 9 9.47 1.57 6.36
CA GLU A 9 10.43 1.07 5.38
C GLU A 9 11.19 2.24 4.76
N ILE A 10 12.49 2.08 4.59
CA ILE A 10 13.35 3.08 3.98
C ILE A 10 14.21 2.44 2.89
N GLU A 11 14.34 3.13 1.78
CA GLU A 11 15.18 2.74 0.66
C GLU A 11 15.91 3.97 0.10
N GLU A 12 17.22 3.89 -0.05
CA GLU A 12 18.06 4.99 -0.54
C GLU A 12 17.81 6.33 0.19
N GLY A 13 17.53 6.29 1.50
CA GLY A 13 17.25 7.47 2.33
C GLY A 13 15.82 8.02 2.21
N ILE A 14 14.94 7.34 1.47
CA ILE A 14 13.55 7.76 1.25
C ILE A 14 12.62 6.79 1.97
N ILE A 15 11.69 7.32 2.78
CA ILE A 15 10.63 6.53 3.42
C ILE A 15 9.62 6.10 2.38
N ALA A 16 9.26 4.82 2.38
CA ALA A 16 8.29 4.24 1.45
C ALA A 16 6.90 4.88 1.62
N ASP A 17 6.20 5.10 0.51
CA ASP A 17 4.87 5.74 0.51
C ASP A 17 3.87 5.02 1.42
N VAL A 18 3.86 3.69 1.44
CA VAL A 18 3.00 2.91 2.34
C VAL A 18 3.25 3.23 3.81
N SER A 19 4.49 3.50 4.20
CA SER A 19 4.83 3.90 5.56
C SER A 19 4.25 5.27 5.91
N LEU A 20 4.29 6.22 4.97
CA LEU A 20 3.70 7.56 5.14
C LEU A 20 2.15 7.49 5.21
N GLU A 21 1.54 6.62 4.42
CA GLU A 21 0.11 6.31 4.51
C GLU A 21 -0.25 5.76 5.91
N LEU A 22 0.58 4.85 6.43
CA LEU A 22 0.40 4.26 7.75
C LEU A 22 0.64 5.25 8.88
N LEU A 23 1.57 6.19 8.76
CA LEU A 23 1.75 7.27 9.72
C LEU A 23 0.50 8.17 9.77
N THR A 24 -0.09 8.50 8.61
CA THR A 24 -1.34 9.26 8.53
C THR A 24 -2.47 8.54 9.27
N LYS A 25 -2.66 7.24 8.98
CA LYS A 25 -3.70 6.44 9.66
C LYS A 25 -3.38 6.24 11.14
N GLY A 26 -2.12 5.96 11.46
CA GLY A 26 -1.62 5.82 12.82
C GLY A 26 -1.88 7.07 13.66
N ARG A 27 -1.71 8.28 13.10
CA ARG A 27 -2.04 9.53 13.79
C ARG A 27 -3.51 9.62 14.13
N THR A 28 -4.39 9.26 13.21
CA THR A 28 -5.84 9.25 13.45
C THR A 28 -6.19 8.31 14.61
N LEU A 29 -5.72 7.05 14.54
CA LEU A 29 -6.00 6.05 15.58
C LEU A 29 -5.37 6.40 16.93
N ALA A 30 -4.15 6.94 16.94
CA ALA A 30 -3.48 7.39 18.16
C ALA A 30 -4.23 8.55 18.82
N THR A 31 -4.78 9.47 18.02
CA THR A 31 -5.61 10.58 18.53
C THR A 31 -6.92 10.06 19.14
N GLU A 32 -7.58 9.13 18.47
CA GLU A 32 -8.82 8.50 18.96
C GLU A 32 -8.60 7.74 20.26
N LEU A 33 -7.47 7.04 20.39
CA LEU A 33 -7.08 6.31 21.60
C LEU A 33 -6.50 7.21 22.72
N GLY A 34 -6.17 8.46 22.43
CA GLY A 34 -5.47 9.35 23.36
C GLY A 34 -4.04 8.91 23.68
N VAL A 35 -3.33 8.31 22.73
CA VAL A 35 -1.96 7.75 22.89
C VAL A 35 -0.98 8.36 21.90
N LYS A 36 0.33 8.07 22.07
CA LYS A 36 1.37 8.53 21.16
C LYS A 36 1.38 7.72 19.83
N LEU A 37 1.72 8.40 18.73
CA LEU A 37 2.17 7.79 17.50
C LEU A 37 3.69 7.68 17.51
N GLU A 38 4.21 6.47 17.35
CA GLU A 38 5.65 6.21 17.34
C GLU A 38 6.06 5.55 16.01
N ALA A 39 7.11 6.05 15.41
CA ALA A 39 7.68 5.50 14.18
C ALA A 39 8.99 4.77 14.48
N ILE A 40 9.28 3.70 13.74
CA ILE A 40 10.55 2.98 13.79
C ILE A 40 11.15 3.01 12.39
N VAL A 41 12.38 3.47 12.28
CA VAL A 41 13.19 3.43 11.06
C VAL A 41 14.49 2.72 11.35
N LEU A 42 14.77 1.66 10.62
CA LEU A 42 15.99 0.87 10.71
C LEU A 42 16.73 0.88 9.38
N GLY A 43 18.03 1.16 9.39
CA GLY A 43 18.81 1.22 8.15
C GLY A 43 20.22 1.76 8.38
N SER A 44 20.76 2.41 7.37
CA SER A 44 22.08 3.06 7.40
C SER A 44 22.01 4.45 6.81
N ASP A 45 22.81 5.37 7.35
CA ASP A 45 22.86 6.78 6.92
C ASP A 45 21.50 7.48 7.00
N LEU A 46 20.82 7.35 8.15
CA LEU A 46 19.46 7.82 8.39
C LEU A 46 19.36 9.32 8.70
N LYS A 47 20.41 10.09 8.46
CA LYS A 47 20.45 11.53 8.74
C LYS A 47 19.36 12.29 7.98
N GLY A 48 18.52 13.01 8.70
CA GLY A 48 17.46 13.85 8.10
C GLY A 48 16.14 13.12 7.86
N VAL A 49 16.05 11.82 8.19
CA VAL A 49 14.82 11.03 8.00
C VAL A 49 13.66 11.55 8.88
N GLU A 50 13.95 12.21 9.98
CA GLU A 50 12.97 12.85 10.86
C GLU A 50 12.10 13.87 10.11
N LYS A 51 12.68 14.57 9.11
CA LYS A 51 11.95 15.55 8.27
C LYS A 51 10.90 14.90 7.38
N GLN A 52 11.02 13.59 7.10
CA GLN A 52 10.07 12.86 6.29
C GLN A 52 8.91 12.32 7.14
N VAL A 53 9.11 12.03 8.42
CA VAL A 53 8.10 11.37 9.27
C VAL A 53 7.38 12.32 10.23
N PHE A 54 8.06 13.31 10.81
CA PHE A 54 7.45 14.24 11.75
C PHE A 54 6.26 15.02 11.18
N PRO A 55 6.26 15.48 9.92
CA PRO A 55 5.09 16.15 9.34
C PRO A 55 3.78 15.34 9.41
N TYR A 56 3.89 14.00 9.55
CA TYR A 56 2.75 13.10 9.69
C TYR A 56 2.25 12.92 11.13
N GLY A 57 2.81 13.71 12.09
CA GLY A 57 2.36 13.74 13.48
C GLY A 57 3.01 12.68 14.37
N VAL A 58 4.22 12.23 14.04
CA VAL A 58 4.99 11.28 14.86
C VAL A 58 5.47 11.96 16.12
N ASP A 59 5.09 11.43 17.29
CA ASP A 59 5.48 11.95 18.60
C ASP A 59 6.86 11.45 19.03
N VAL A 60 7.21 10.21 18.64
CA VAL A 60 8.51 9.60 18.94
C VAL A 60 9.02 8.85 17.71
N LEU A 61 10.25 9.12 17.31
CA LEU A 61 10.95 8.43 16.25
C LEU A 61 12.09 7.57 16.83
N TRP A 62 11.97 6.26 16.69
CA TRP A 62 13.00 5.29 17.03
C TRP A 62 13.91 5.07 15.83
N LEU A 63 15.19 5.39 15.95
CA LEU A 63 16.20 5.28 14.89
C LEU A 63 17.24 4.22 15.23
N GLY A 64 17.32 3.18 14.39
CA GLY A 64 18.43 2.22 14.36
C GLY A 64 19.31 2.49 13.15
N ASP A 65 20.33 3.32 13.32
CA ASP A 65 21.29 3.68 12.26
C ASP A 65 22.56 2.84 12.40
N ASP A 66 22.65 1.76 11.62
CA ASP A 66 23.80 0.86 11.60
C ASP A 66 23.97 0.25 10.20
N LYS A 67 25.20 0.25 9.69
CA LYS A 67 25.54 -0.30 8.36
C LYS A 67 25.11 -1.76 8.16
N ARG A 68 25.01 -2.53 9.24
CA ARG A 68 24.59 -3.93 9.22
C ARG A 68 23.07 -4.10 8.96
N LEU A 69 22.29 -3.02 9.10
CA LEU A 69 20.83 -3.02 8.86
C LEU A 69 20.46 -2.70 7.43
N ALA A 70 21.43 -2.33 6.58
CA ALA A 70 21.20 -2.06 5.16
C ALA A 70 22.19 -2.89 4.30
N PRO A 71 21.71 -3.54 3.24
CA PRO A 71 20.32 -3.69 2.85
C PRO A 71 19.54 -4.56 3.84
N TYR A 72 18.19 -4.49 3.77
CA TYR A 72 17.30 -5.24 4.66
C TYR A 72 17.64 -6.74 4.71
N THR A 73 17.73 -7.25 5.94
CA THR A 73 17.76 -8.69 6.23
C THR A 73 16.80 -8.97 7.40
N THR A 74 16.12 -10.10 7.38
CA THR A 74 14.99 -10.38 8.27
C THR A 74 15.38 -10.47 9.74
N LEU A 75 16.48 -11.16 10.05
CA LEU A 75 16.81 -11.51 11.45
C LEU A 75 17.08 -10.29 12.32
N PRO A 76 18.02 -9.37 11.98
CA PRO A 76 18.32 -8.23 12.85
C PRO A 76 17.10 -7.30 12.99
N HIS A 77 16.33 -7.06 11.92
CA HIS A 77 15.10 -6.27 12.00
C HIS A 77 14.06 -6.92 12.93
N THR A 78 13.90 -8.26 12.84
CA THR A 78 13.01 -9.01 13.73
C THR A 78 13.45 -8.86 15.19
N SER A 79 14.72 -9.08 15.49
CA SER A 79 15.25 -9.02 16.87
C SER A 79 15.07 -7.63 17.47
N ILE A 80 15.35 -6.57 16.71
CA ILE A 80 15.16 -5.19 17.17
C ILE A 80 13.69 -4.93 17.48
N LEU A 81 12.77 -5.26 16.55
CA LEU A 81 11.34 -5.00 16.76
C LEU A 81 10.78 -5.81 17.93
N VAL A 82 11.12 -7.09 18.04
CA VAL A 82 10.66 -7.96 19.13
C VAL A 82 11.11 -7.42 20.49
N ASN A 83 12.38 -7.06 20.62
CA ASN A 83 12.93 -6.56 21.87
C ASN A 83 12.37 -5.18 22.21
N LEU A 84 12.22 -4.29 21.22
CA LEU A 84 11.62 -2.98 21.41
C LEU A 84 10.14 -3.11 21.85
N PHE A 85 9.36 -3.99 21.21
CA PHE A 85 7.96 -4.19 21.58
C PHE A 85 7.77 -4.88 22.94
N LYS A 86 8.71 -5.74 23.34
CA LYS A 86 8.72 -6.28 24.72
C LYS A 86 8.99 -5.19 25.77
N GLN A 87 9.84 -4.23 25.44
CA GLN A 87 10.20 -3.11 26.33
C GLN A 87 9.06 -2.07 26.38
N GLU A 88 8.62 -1.55 25.23
CA GLU A 88 7.67 -0.43 25.14
C GLU A 88 6.22 -0.86 25.24
N LYS A 89 5.91 -2.12 24.98
CA LYS A 89 4.56 -2.74 25.06
C LYS A 89 3.50 -1.94 24.32
N PRO A 90 3.63 -1.73 23.00
CA PRO A 90 2.66 -0.99 22.22
C PRO A 90 1.27 -1.65 22.25
N GLN A 91 0.22 -0.86 22.09
CA GLN A 91 -1.13 -1.37 21.91
C GLN A 91 -1.33 -1.90 20.50
N ILE A 92 -0.79 -1.20 19.50
CA ILE A 92 -0.95 -1.47 18.08
C ILE A 92 0.41 -1.34 17.39
N ALA A 93 0.66 -2.19 16.40
CA ALA A 93 1.85 -2.09 15.54
C ALA A 93 1.50 -2.39 14.07
N PHE A 94 1.88 -1.49 13.17
CA PHE A 94 1.65 -1.58 11.74
C PHE A 94 2.92 -1.67 10.93
N MET A 95 2.80 -2.29 9.75
CA MET A 95 3.80 -2.25 8.68
C MET A 95 3.13 -2.39 7.32
N GLY A 96 3.78 -1.95 6.26
CA GLY A 96 3.26 -2.12 4.90
C GLY A 96 3.10 -3.60 4.53
N ALA A 97 2.15 -3.93 3.65
CA ALA A 97 2.07 -5.26 3.05
C ALA A 97 3.00 -5.37 1.82
N SER A 98 4.14 -4.71 1.85
CA SER A 98 5.25 -4.81 0.92
C SER A 98 5.94 -6.18 1.01
N SER A 99 6.93 -6.43 0.18
CA SER A 99 7.77 -7.62 0.31
C SER A 99 8.50 -7.70 1.66
N ILE A 100 8.96 -6.55 2.19
CA ILE A 100 9.59 -6.47 3.51
C ILE A 100 8.59 -6.74 4.62
N GLY A 101 7.45 -6.05 4.62
CA GLY A 101 6.47 -6.22 5.71
C GLY A 101 5.80 -7.59 5.72
N ARG A 102 5.64 -8.23 4.57
CA ARG A 102 5.13 -9.62 4.47
C ARG A 102 6.14 -10.66 4.98
N ASP A 103 7.42 -10.36 4.99
CA ASP A 103 8.45 -11.19 5.61
C ASP A 103 8.60 -10.88 7.11
N LEU A 104 8.72 -9.61 7.47
CA LEU A 104 9.02 -9.15 8.84
C LEU A 104 7.82 -9.33 9.79
N GLY A 105 6.62 -8.94 9.36
CA GLY A 105 5.42 -8.93 10.21
C GLY A 105 5.09 -10.27 10.83
N PRO A 106 4.97 -11.36 10.06
CA PRO A 106 4.71 -12.69 10.60
C PRO A 106 5.77 -13.17 11.59
N ARG A 107 7.04 -12.86 11.36
CA ARG A 107 8.13 -13.24 12.26
C ARG A 107 8.05 -12.53 13.59
N VAL A 108 7.84 -11.20 13.57
CA VAL A 108 7.66 -10.40 14.80
C VAL A 108 6.42 -10.88 15.57
N SER A 109 5.30 -11.06 14.88
CA SER A 109 4.05 -11.54 15.47
C SER A 109 4.21 -12.92 16.13
N SER A 110 4.86 -13.85 15.44
CA SER A 110 5.13 -15.20 15.97
C SER A 110 6.03 -15.16 17.22
N ALA A 111 7.11 -14.36 17.19
CA ALA A 111 8.03 -14.24 18.33
C ALA A 111 7.39 -13.57 19.57
N LEU A 112 6.39 -12.73 19.36
CA LEU A 112 5.62 -12.06 20.42
C LEU A 112 4.39 -12.86 20.86
N HIS A 113 4.05 -13.95 20.16
CA HIS A 113 2.80 -14.68 20.33
C HIS A 113 1.56 -13.76 20.23
N SER A 114 1.65 -12.73 19.38
CA SER A 114 0.55 -11.83 19.05
C SER A 114 -0.09 -12.22 17.72
N GLY A 115 -1.34 -11.86 17.47
CA GLY A 115 -1.95 -12.09 16.16
C GLY A 115 -1.50 -11.04 15.14
N LEU A 116 -1.42 -11.42 13.85
CA LEU A 116 -1.21 -10.51 12.74
C LEU A 116 -2.29 -10.73 11.68
N THR A 117 -3.00 -9.66 11.31
CA THR A 117 -3.85 -9.69 10.12
C THR A 117 -3.09 -9.14 8.92
N ALA A 118 -2.98 -9.96 7.88
CA ALA A 118 -2.23 -9.58 6.70
C ALA A 118 -3.11 -8.88 5.67
N ASP A 119 -2.52 -7.89 4.96
CA ASP A 119 -3.07 -7.26 3.78
C ASP A 119 -4.41 -6.55 4.03
N CYS A 120 -4.49 -5.81 5.15
CA CYS A 120 -5.65 -5.01 5.51
C CYS A 120 -5.86 -3.85 4.52
N THR A 121 -7.12 -3.49 4.31
CA THR A 121 -7.52 -2.34 3.50
C THR A 121 -8.16 -1.22 4.31
N SER A 122 -8.64 -1.50 5.52
CA SER A 122 -9.08 -0.50 6.49
C SER A 122 -8.72 -0.89 7.91
N LEU A 123 -8.58 0.11 8.78
CA LEU A 123 -8.26 -0.02 10.19
C LEU A 123 -9.14 0.96 10.98
N GLU A 124 -9.80 0.51 12.02
CA GLU A 124 -10.71 1.31 12.84
C GLU A 124 -10.58 0.94 14.31
N ILE A 125 -10.99 1.82 15.22
CA ILE A 125 -11.12 1.49 16.64
C ILE A 125 -12.58 1.20 16.94
N GLY A 126 -12.81 0.19 17.76
CA GLY A 126 -14.16 -0.17 18.18
C GLY A 126 -14.21 -1.07 19.40
N ASP A 127 -15.42 -1.32 19.87
CA ASP A 127 -15.69 -2.20 21.00
C ASP A 127 -16.20 -3.55 20.51
N TYR A 128 -15.71 -4.63 21.10
CA TYR A 128 -16.08 -5.97 20.73
C TYR A 128 -16.74 -6.70 21.90
N GLU A 129 -17.96 -7.17 21.68
CA GLU A 129 -18.71 -8.01 22.62
C GLU A 129 -18.47 -9.49 22.32
N ASP A 130 -17.75 -10.17 23.19
CA ASP A 130 -17.64 -11.62 23.18
C ASP A 130 -18.85 -12.24 23.88
N LYS A 131 -19.88 -12.50 23.12
CA LYS A 131 -21.14 -13.10 23.64
C LYS A 131 -20.93 -14.48 24.25
N LYS A 132 -19.91 -15.21 23.80
CA LYS A 132 -19.64 -16.56 24.31
C LYS A 132 -19.08 -16.54 25.73
N ASN A 133 -18.24 -15.55 26.03
CA ASN A 133 -17.60 -15.39 27.34
C ASN A 133 -18.26 -14.25 28.16
N ASN A 134 -19.31 -13.62 27.64
CA ASN A 134 -20.01 -12.49 28.26
C ASN A 134 -19.03 -11.37 28.67
N LYS A 135 -18.12 -11.00 27.76
CA LYS A 135 -17.07 -10.03 28.01
C LYS A 135 -17.07 -8.95 26.93
N ILE A 136 -16.97 -7.70 27.35
CA ILE A 136 -16.83 -6.56 26.44
C ILE A 136 -15.37 -6.11 26.47
N TYR A 137 -14.79 -5.96 25.29
CA TYR A 137 -13.46 -5.41 25.09
C TYR A 137 -13.59 -4.02 24.45
N HIS A 138 -12.95 -3.03 25.03
CA HIS A 138 -12.98 -1.64 24.54
C HIS A 138 -11.72 -1.28 23.78
N ASN A 139 -11.87 -0.37 22.83
CA ASN A 139 -10.75 0.21 22.09
C ASN A 139 -9.87 -0.83 21.38
N LEU A 140 -10.50 -1.83 20.75
CA LEU A 140 -9.79 -2.80 19.91
C LEU A 140 -9.56 -2.24 18.51
N LEU A 141 -8.48 -2.71 17.89
CA LEU A 141 -8.23 -2.48 16.48
C LEU A 141 -9.09 -3.42 15.64
N TYR A 142 -10.00 -2.87 14.84
CA TYR A 142 -10.68 -3.58 13.76
C TYR A 142 -9.76 -3.63 12.56
N GLN A 143 -9.36 -4.84 12.20
CA GLN A 143 -8.44 -5.13 11.10
C GLN A 143 -9.28 -5.64 9.94
N ILE A 144 -9.56 -4.78 8.98
CA ILE A 144 -10.53 -5.03 7.92
C ILE A 144 -9.78 -5.39 6.64
N ARG A 145 -10.16 -6.52 6.05
CA ARG A 145 -9.55 -7.00 4.81
C ARG A 145 -10.58 -7.69 3.91
N PRO A 146 -10.42 -7.61 2.58
CA PRO A 146 -11.16 -8.45 1.66
C PRO A 146 -10.82 -9.93 1.85
N ALA A 147 -11.82 -10.78 1.74
CA ALA A 147 -11.70 -12.23 1.76
C ALA A 147 -12.50 -12.83 0.59
N PHE A 148 -12.21 -14.08 0.21
CA PHE A 148 -12.89 -14.79 -0.88
C PHE A 148 -12.94 -13.95 -2.18
N ASP A 149 -11.78 -13.58 -2.69
CA ASP A 149 -11.61 -12.77 -3.90
C ASP A 149 -12.36 -11.42 -3.89
N GLY A 150 -12.52 -10.84 -2.69
CA GLY A 150 -13.16 -9.54 -2.50
C GLY A 150 -14.69 -9.57 -2.34
N ASN A 151 -15.31 -10.74 -2.42
CA ASN A 151 -16.78 -10.87 -2.26
C ASN A 151 -17.25 -10.69 -0.81
N ILE A 152 -16.34 -10.82 0.16
CA ILE A 152 -16.64 -10.67 1.58
C ILE A 152 -15.58 -9.75 2.19
N VAL A 153 -16.01 -8.87 3.07
CA VAL A 153 -15.13 -8.07 3.92
C VAL A 153 -15.10 -8.70 5.30
N ALA A 154 -13.92 -9.10 5.76
CA ALA A 154 -13.72 -9.67 7.08
C ALA A 154 -13.19 -8.59 8.04
N THR A 155 -13.84 -8.42 9.18
CA THR A 155 -13.33 -7.63 10.30
C THR A 155 -12.74 -8.58 11.34
N ILE A 156 -11.44 -8.48 11.56
CA ILE A 156 -10.70 -9.32 12.49
C ILE A 156 -10.34 -8.49 13.72
N VAL A 157 -10.52 -9.08 14.90
CA VAL A 157 -10.16 -8.49 16.18
C VAL A 157 -9.22 -9.41 16.95
N ASN A 158 -8.30 -8.84 17.71
CA ASN A 158 -7.38 -9.57 18.58
C ASN A 158 -7.49 -9.02 20.01
N PRO A 159 -8.44 -9.55 20.82
CA PRO A 159 -8.75 -8.99 22.12
C PRO A 159 -7.69 -9.26 23.20
N ASP A 160 -7.01 -10.42 23.14
CA ASP A 160 -6.21 -10.93 24.27
C ASP A 160 -4.71 -10.63 24.14
N CYS A 161 -4.19 -10.45 22.94
CA CYS A 161 -2.75 -10.28 22.70
C CYS A 161 -2.39 -8.84 22.31
N ARG A 162 -1.17 -8.43 22.64
CA ARG A 162 -0.59 -7.14 22.27
C ARG A 162 0.86 -7.33 21.78
N PRO A 163 1.30 -6.47 20.84
CA PRO A 163 0.51 -5.50 20.09
C PRO A 163 -0.54 -6.17 19.20
N GLN A 164 -1.64 -5.46 18.89
CA GLN A 164 -2.52 -5.85 17.80
C GLN A 164 -1.81 -5.49 16.50
N MET A 165 -1.48 -6.48 15.68
CA MET A 165 -0.61 -6.26 14.52
C MET A 165 -1.37 -6.40 13.21
N ALA A 166 -1.03 -5.53 12.27
CA ALA A 166 -1.53 -5.61 10.90
C ALA A 166 -0.44 -5.27 9.88
N THR A 167 -0.44 -5.97 8.74
CA THR A 167 0.15 -5.42 7.53
C THR A 167 -0.94 -4.79 6.68
N VAL A 168 -0.64 -3.68 6.03
CA VAL A 168 -1.62 -2.89 5.29
C VAL A 168 -1.20 -2.79 3.83
N ARG A 169 -2.15 -3.02 2.92
CA ARG A 169 -1.93 -2.94 1.49
C ARG A 169 -1.46 -1.54 1.10
N GLU A 170 -0.51 -1.48 0.18
CA GLU A 170 -0.04 -0.23 -0.37
C GLU A 170 -1.14 0.49 -1.18
N GLY A 171 -1.20 1.81 -1.07
CA GLY A 171 -2.08 2.64 -1.88
C GLY A 171 -3.56 2.62 -1.47
N VAL A 172 -3.92 1.97 -0.35
CA VAL A 172 -5.31 1.93 0.13
C VAL A 172 -5.62 2.98 1.20
N MET A 173 -4.60 3.59 1.79
CA MET A 173 -4.79 4.65 2.78
C MET A 173 -4.28 5.98 2.24
N LYS A 174 -4.82 7.07 2.79
CA LYS A 174 -4.40 8.41 2.38
C LYS A 174 -3.04 8.76 2.96
N LYS A 175 -2.26 9.50 2.20
CA LYS A 175 -1.01 10.13 2.61
C LYS A 175 -1.24 11.62 2.79
N GLU A 176 -1.46 12.06 4.03
CA GLU A 176 -1.81 13.45 4.36
C GLU A 176 -0.89 13.97 5.46
N ILE A 177 -0.35 15.16 5.26
CA ILE A 177 0.46 15.86 6.26
C ILE A 177 -0.44 16.32 7.40
N PHE A 178 -0.12 15.90 8.63
CA PHE A 178 -0.80 16.34 9.83
C PHE A 178 -0.46 17.80 10.18
N ASN A 179 0.83 18.11 10.26
CA ASN A 179 1.34 19.46 10.50
C ASN A 179 2.79 19.54 10.02
N ALA A 180 3.05 20.38 9.02
CA ALA A 180 4.39 20.53 8.42
C ALA A 180 5.47 20.97 9.45
N ASN A 181 5.08 21.61 10.53
CA ASN A 181 5.99 22.10 11.60
C ASN A 181 5.99 21.19 12.83
N HIS A 182 5.33 20.03 12.79
CA HIS A 182 5.33 19.09 13.91
C HIS A 182 6.75 18.62 14.22
N GLN A 183 7.05 18.56 15.51
CA GLN A 183 8.33 18.06 16.03
C GLN A 183 8.05 16.95 17.03
N GLY A 184 8.87 15.91 16.99
CA GLY A 184 8.81 14.78 17.91
C GLY A 184 10.15 14.55 18.60
N GLU A 185 10.15 13.60 19.51
CA GLU A 185 11.36 13.11 20.18
C GLU A 185 12.08 12.08 19.29
N ILE A 186 13.41 12.16 19.21
CA ILE A 186 14.21 11.12 18.53
C ILE A 186 14.87 10.25 19.61
N LYS A 187 14.65 8.93 19.52
CA LYS A 187 15.29 7.93 20.37
C LYS A 187 16.18 7.02 19.54
N MET A 188 17.45 7.00 19.86
CA MET A 188 18.40 6.14 19.19
C MET A 188 18.30 4.71 19.73
N ILE A 189 18.24 3.74 18.83
CA ILE A 189 18.31 2.31 19.13
C ILE A 189 19.77 1.89 19.13
N ASP A 190 20.27 1.40 20.26
CA ASP A 190 21.56 0.70 20.28
C ASP A 190 21.37 -0.69 19.71
N VAL A 191 21.76 -0.86 18.46
CA VAL A 191 21.58 -2.13 17.71
C VAL A 191 22.23 -3.32 18.46
N ASN A 192 23.36 -3.11 19.14
CA ASN A 192 24.03 -4.19 19.86
C ASN A 192 23.27 -4.66 21.11
N GLN A 193 22.44 -3.82 21.71
CA GLN A 193 21.60 -4.23 22.84
C GLN A 193 20.36 -5.01 22.38
N PHE A 194 19.90 -4.80 21.15
CA PHE A 194 18.69 -5.39 20.61
C PHE A 194 18.95 -6.60 19.72
N THR A 195 20.20 -6.88 19.35
CA THR A 195 20.59 -7.96 18.44
C THR A 195 21.71 -8.80 19.03
N THR A 196 21.90 -9.99 18.46
CA THR A 196 23.00 -10.91 18.75
C THR A 196 23.84 -11.13 17.48
N PRO A 197 25.08 -11.66 17.57
CA PRO A 197 25.87 -11.99 16.38
C PRO A 197 25.16 -12.94 15.41
N GLU A 198 24.31 -13.83 15.91
CA GLU A 198 23.52 -14.79 15.13
C GLU A 198 22.48 -14.12 14.23
N ASP A 199 22.09 -12.89 14.52
CA ASP A 199 21.17 -12.13 13.68
C ASP A 199 21.82 -11.66 12.37
N PHE A 200 23.15 -11.62 12.29
CA PHE A 200 23.92 -11.12 11.15
C PHE A 200 24.62 -12.23 10.34
N VAL A 201 24.08 -13.45 10.34
CA VAL A 201 24.65 -14.58 9.59
C VAL A 201 24.41 -14.52 8.08
N ILE A 202 23.49 -13.67 7.63
CA ILE A 202 23.18 -13.48 6.21
C ILE A 202 23.88 -12.21 5.72
N HIS A 203 24.63 -12.35 4.62
CA HIS A 203 25.26 -11.23 3.93
C HIS A 203 24.72 -11.11 2.52
N VAL A 204 24.16 -9.96 2.18
CA VAL A 204 23.71 -9.65 0.81
C VAL A 204 24.95 -9.34 -0.02
N ILE A 205 25.24 -10.21 -1.00
CA ILE A 205 26.42 -10.06 -1.88
C ILE A 205 26.09 -9.06 -2.99
N GLU A 206 24.91 -9.18 -3.57
CA GLU A 206 24.47 -8.32 -4.68
C GLU A 206 22.95 -8.16 -4.65
N ARG A 207 22.47 -6.99 -5.01
CA ARG A 207 21.06 -6.67 -5.16
C ARG A 207 20.80 -6.18 -6.56
N HIS A 208 20.07 -6.97 -7.34
CA HIS A 208 19.60 -6.56 -8.66
C HIS A 208 18.23 -5.91 -8.51
N MET A 209 18.15 -4.63 -8.81
CA MET A 209 16.88 -3.91 -8.90
C MET A 209 16.54 -3.66 -10.36
N GLU A 210 15.48 -4.27 -10.83
CA GLU A 210 14.88 -3.85 -12.10
C GLU A 210 14.17 -2.50 -11.85
N LYS A 211 14.69 -1.44 -12.45
CA LYS A 211 13.97 -0.16 -12.45
C LYS A 211 12.72 -0.34 -13.29
N SER A 212 11.56 -0.29 -12.66
CA SER A 212 10.30 -0.24 -13.40
C SER A 212 10.36 0.91 -14.40
N LYS A 213 10.13 0.59 -15.68
CA LYS A 213 10.10 1.58 -16.76
C LYS A 213 8.85 2.45 -16.71
N VAL A 214 7.89 2.08 -15.84
CA VAL A 214 6.57 2.69 -15.77
C VAL A 214 6.20 3.01 -14.34
N ASN A 215 5.85 4.24 -14.07
CA ASN A 215 5.35 4.67 -12.76
C ASN A 215 3.84 4.92 -12.83
N LEU A 216 3.04 3.87 -12.74
CA LEU A 216 1.57 3.97 -12.75
C LEU A 216 1.02 4.73 -11.54
N LYS A 217 1.67 4.63 -10.38
CA LYS A 217 1.21 5.31 -9.15
C LYS A 217 1.25 6.83 -9.28
N ALA A 218 2.23 7.37 -10.00
CA ALA A 218 2.38 8.81 -10.19
C ALA A 218 1.66 9.35 -11.44
N ALA A 219 1.11 8.48 -12.29
CA ALA A 219 0.48 8.90 -13.55
C ALA A 219 -0.84 9.64 -13.29
N PRO A 220 -0.99 10.88 -13.75
CA PRO A 220 -2.24 11.64 -13.59
C PRO A 220 -3.37 11.13 -14.49
N ILE A 221 -3.02 10.44 -15.58
CA ILE A 221 -3.95 9.86 -16.54
C ILE A 221 -3.51 8.43 -16.83
N ILE A 222 -4.44 7.48 -16.77
CA ILE A 222 -4.19 6.08 -17.11
C ILE A 222 -5.18 5.62 -18.18
N VAL A 223 -4.66 5.05 -19.26
CA VAL A 223 -5.43 4.34 -20.28
C VAL A 223 -5.20 2.85 -20.08
N ALA A 224 -6.18 2.14 -19.54
CA ALA A 224 -6.05 0.74 -19.18
C ALA A 224 -6.75 -0.18 -20.17
N GLY A 225 -6.06 -1.25 -20.58
CA GLY A 225 -6.60 -2.27 -21.47
C GLY A 225 -6.96 -3.56 -20.74
N GLY A 226 -8.13 -4.11 -21.08
CA GLY A 226 -8.56 -5.43 -20.67
C GLY A 226 -8.31 -6.49 -21.74
N TYR A 227 -8.76 -7.73 -21.45
CA TYR A 227 -8.74 -8.81 -22.43
C TYR A 227 -9.52 -8.49 -23.71
N GLY A 228 -10.55 -7.63 -23.61
CA GLY A 228 -11.37 -7.17 -24.73
C GLY A 228 -10.63 -6.31 -25.75
N VAL A 229 -9.37 -5.89 -25.48
CA VAL A 229 -8.49 -5.27 -26.49
C VAL A 229 -8.07 -6.26 -27.58
N GLY A 230 -8.01 -7.55 -27.25
CA GLY A 230 -7.91 -8.67 -28.18
C GLY A 230 -6.50 -9.05 -28.59
N SER A 231 -5.54 -8.15 -28.63
CA SER A 231 -4.16 -8.48 -28.99
C SER A 231 -3.14 -7.45 -28.47
N LYS A 232 -1.85 -7.83 -28.50
CA LYS A 232 -0.73 -6.93 -28.18
C LYS A 232 -0.63 -5.76 -29.19
N GLU A 233 -0.92 -6.01 -30.46
CA GLU A 233 -0.90 -4.98 -31.51
C GLU A 233 -1.97 -3.92 -31.24
N ASN A 234 -3.15 -4.32 -30.79
CA ASN A 234 -4.24 -3.38 -30.46
C ASN A 234 -3.91 -2.52 -29.21
N PHE A 235 -3.03 -2.99 -28.30
CA PHE A 235 -2.55 -2.18 -27.20
C PHE A 235 -1.79 -0.94 -27.69
N GLN A 236 -1.28 -0.94 -28.92
CA GLN A 236 -0.64 0.21 -29.51
C GLN A 236 -1.59 1.43 -29.60
N LEU A 237 -2.88 1.21 -29.83
CA LEU A 237 -3.89 2.28 -29.81
C LEU A 237 -4.03 2.94 -28.43
N LEU A 238 -3.90 2.12 -27.36
CA LEU A 238 -3.93 2.63 -25.98
C LEU A 238 -2.68 3.47 -25.69
N HIS A 239 -1.52 3.01 -26.17
CA HIS A 239 -0.27 3.78 -26.07
C HIS A 239 -0.35 5.11 -26.80
N GLU A 240 -0.94 5.14 -28.01
CA GLU A 240 -1.14 6.38 -28.75
C GLU A 240 -2.08 7.33 -28.00
N LEU A 241 -3.20 6.83 -27.46
CA LEU A 241 -4.12 7.65 -26.70
C LEU A 241 -3.46 8.18 -25.41
N ALA A 242 -2.76 7.32 -24.66
CA ALA A 242 -2.04 7.71 -23.45
C ALA A 242 -0.98 8.80 -23.74
N THR A 243 -0.21 8.61 -24.81
CA THR A 243 0.80 9.61 -25.26
C THR A 243 0.17 10.97 -25.57
N VAL A 244 -0.95 10.97 -26.29
CA VAL A 244 -1.66 12.21 -26.68
C VAL A 244 -2.23 12.93 -25.46
N LEU A 245 -2.67 12.17 -24.44
CA LEU A 245 -3.22 12.72 -23.20
C LEU A 245 -2.15 13.04 -22.14
N GLY A 246 -0.89 12.64 -22.35
CA GLY A 246 0.18 12.80 -21.36
C GLY A 246 0.04 11.84 -20.17
N GLY A 247 -0.45 10.64 -20.43
CA GLY A 247 -0.70 9.59 -19.44
C GLY A 247 0.12 8.33 -19.67
N GLU A 248 -0.15 7.32 -18.84
CA GLU A 248 0.48 5.99 -18.91
C GLU A 248 -0.53 4.90 -19.31
N VAL A 249 0.00 3.78 -19.84
CA VAL A 249 -0.81 2.61 -20.18
C VAL A 249 -0.79 1.60 -19.03
N GLY A 250 -1.98 1.21 -18.56
CA GLY A 250 -2.19 0.12 -17.63
C GLY A 250 -2.86 -1.09 -18.28
N ALA A 251 -2.92 -2.21 -17.57
CA ALA A 251 -3.54 -3.43 -18.05
C ALA A 251 -4.27 -4.18 -16.94
N SER A 252 -5.34 -4.90 -17.29
CA SER A 252 -5.92 -5.89 -16.39
C SER A 252 -5.05 -7.14 -16.32
N ARG A 253 -5.17 -7.93 -15.25
CA ARG A 253 -4.47 -9.21 -15.11
C ARG A 253 -4.70 -10.12 -16.33
N ALA A 254 -5.93 -10.24 -16.79
CA ALA A 254 -6.27 -11.09 -17.93
C ALA A 254 -5.54 -10.66 -19.23
N ALA A 255 -5.30 -9.37 -19.43
CA ALA A 255 -4.53 -8.88 -20.57
C ALA A 255 -3.02 -9.17 -20.41
N VAL A 256 -2.49 -9.07 -19.18
CA VAL A 256 -1.10 -9.43 -18.87
C VAL A 256 -0.88 -10.94 -19.02
N ASP A 257 -1.76 -11.76 -18.45
CA ASP A 257 -1.69 -13.23 -18.55
C ASP A 257 -1.79 -13.70 -20.01
N ALA A 258 -2.51 -12.97 -20.88
CA ALA A 258 -2.57 -13.20 -22.31
C ALA A 258 -1.34 -12.69 -23.09
N GLY A 259 -0.39 -12.04 -22.43
CA GLY A 259 0.82 -11.50 -23.06
C GLY A 259 0.61 -10.22 -23.88
N PHE A 260 -0.53 -9.52 -23.70
CA PHE A 260 -0.81 -8.27 -24.42
C PHE A 260 -0.02 -7.08 -23.88
N CYS A 261 0.36 -7.14 -22.58
CA CYS A 261 1.07 -6.09 -21.89
C CYS A 261 2.01 -6.69 -20.83
N GLU A 262 3.04 -5.92 -20.46
CA GLU A 262 4.03 -6.32 -19.46
C GLU A 262 3.41 -6.34 -18.05
N HIS A 263 3.92 -7.22 -17.16
CA HIS A 263 3.43 -7.38 -15.79
C HIS A 263 3.53 -6.08 -14.95
N GLU A 264 4.53 -5.25 -15.21
CA GLU A 264 4.72 -3.96 -14.52
C GLU A 264 3.55 -2.98 -14.71
N ARG A 265 2.72 -3.20 -15.74
CA ARG A 265 1.55 -2.38 -16.07
C ARG A 265 0.25 -2.95 -15.49
N GLN A 266 0.33 -4.04 -14.73
CA GLN A 266 -0.86 -4.66 -14.15
C GLN A 266 -1.48 -3.78 -13.06
N ILE A 267 -2.78 -3.50 -13.21
CA ILE A 267 -3.61 -2.77 -12.25
C ILE A 267 -4.63 -3.74 -11.64
N GLY A 268 -4.81 -3.65 -10.33
CA GLY A 268 -5.77 -4.45 -9.59
C GLY A 268 -5.21 -4.96 -8.27
N GLN A 269 -5.93 -5.86 -7.65
CA GLN A 269 -5.66 -6.44 -6.34
C GLN A 269 -4.28 -7.13 -6.24
N THR A 270 -3.84 -7.75 -7.33
CA THR A 270 -2.54 -8.44 -7.45
C THR A 270 -1.53 -7.65 -8.27
N GLY A 271 -1.84 -6.43 -8.64
CA GLY A 271 -0.98 -5.50 -9.36
C GLY A 271 -0.82 -4.18 -8.60
N THR A 272 -0.65 -3.10 -9.34
CA THR A 272 -0.52 -1.76 -8.79
C THR A 272 -1.89 -1.16 -8.49
N THR A 273 -2.07 -0.58 -7.30
CA THR A 273 -3.22 0.29 -7.00
C THR A 273 -2.89 1.72 -7.44
N VAL A 274 -3.83 2.34 -8.16
CA VAL A 274 -3.65 3.66 -8.80
C VAL A 274 -4.78 4.61 -8.44
N ARG A 275 -4.47 5.93 -8.43
CA ARG A 275 -5.43 7.01 -8.15
C ARG A 275 -5.25 8.16 -9.13
N PRO A 276 -5.42 7.92 -10.44
CA PRO A 276 -5.28 8.97 -11.44
C PRO A 276 -6.42 9.98 -11.37
N LYS A 277 -6.19 11.15 -11.94
CA LYS A 277 -7.26 12.13 -12.18
C LYS A 277 -8.25 11.64 -13.24
N LEU A 278 -7.76 10.84 -14.20
CA LEU A 278 -8.57 10.23 -15.25
C LEU A 278 -8.13 8.78 -15.49
N TYR A 279 -9.08 7.87 -15.41
CA TYR A 279 -8.92 6.46 -15.76
C TYR A 279 -9.79 6.10 -16.95
N ILE A 280 -9.20 5.62 -18.04
CA ILE A 280 -9.93 5.17 -19.23
C ILE A 280 -9.85 3.65 -19.30
N ALA A 281 -10.95 2.95 -19.04
CA ALA A 281 -11.04 1.50 -19.06
C ALA A 281 -11.49 1.02 -20.46
N CYS A 282 -10.57 0.40 -21.20
CA CYS A 282 -10.80 -0.08 -22.56
C CYS A 282 -10.93 -1.61 -22.60
N GLY A 283 -12.13 -2.14 -22.95
CA GLY A 283 -12.34 -3.58 -23.04
C GLY A 283 -12.10 -4.34 -21.72
N ILE A 284 -12.37 -3.70 -20.59
CA ILE A 284 -12.25 -4.26 -19.24
C ILE A 284 -13.63 -4.69 -18.76
N SER A 285 -13.76 -5.90 -18.21
CA SER A 285 -15.04 -6.41 -17.67
C SER A 285 -15.44 -5.72 -16.36
N GLY A 286 -14.48 -5.38 -15.51
CA GLY A 286 -14.74 -4.71 -14.23
C GLY A 286 -15.00 -5.68 -13.07
N GLN A 287 -14.34 -6.82 -13.07
CA GLN A 287 -14.30 -7.70 -11.90
C GLN A 287 -13.63 -7.00 -10.71
N ILE A 288 -14.06 -7.35 -9.49
CA ILE A 288 -13.61 -6.70 -8.25
C ILE A 288 -12.09 -6.71 -8.08
N GLN A 289 -11.43 -7.76 -8.58
CA GLN A 289 -9.96 -7.87 -8.53
C GLN A 289 -9.27 -6.76 -9.33
N HIS A 290 -9.92 -6.23 -10.36
CA HIS A 290 -9.41 -5.08 -11.12
C HIS A 290 -9.87 -3.76 -10.51
N THR A 291 -11.16 -3.64 -10.20
CA THR A 291 -11.75 -2.37 -9.72
C THR A 291 -11.15 -1.93 -8.38
N ALA A 292 -10.82 -2.86 -7.49
CA ALA A 292 -10.12 -2.57 -6.23
C ALA A 292 -8.74 -1.88 -6.41
N GLY A 293 -8.18 -1.92 -7.62
CA GLY A 293 -6.93 -1.21 -7.95
C GLY A 293 -7.14 0.14 -8.60
N MET A 294 -8.38 0.57 -8.92
CA MET A 294 -8.63 1.82 -9.65
C MET A 294 -9.87 2.58 -9.18
N GLU A 295 -10.67 2.06 -8.26
CA GLU A 295 -11.94 2.66 -7.81
C GLU A 295 -11.78 4.04 -7.16
N GLU A 296 -10.59 4.37 -6.65
CA GLU A 296 -10.23 5.67 -6.09
C GLU A 296 -9.81 6.70 -7.18
N SER A 297 -10.01 6.39 -8.47
CA SER A 297 -9.77 7.34 -9.57
C SER A 297 -10.75 8.50 -9.49
N ALA A 298 -10.28 9.73 -9.76
CA ALA A 298 -11.16 10.91 -9.65
C ALA A 298 -12.24 10.97 -10.74
N MET A 299 -11.96 10.39 -11.93
CA MET A 299 -12.91 10.24 -13.03
C MET A 299 -12.63 8.94 -13.78
N VAL A 300 -13.66 8.22 -14.14
CA VAL A 300 -13.59 6.95 -14.88
C VAL A 300 -14.41 7.02 -16.16
N ILE A 301 -13.79 6.67 -17.29
CA ILE A 301 -14.45 6.49 -18.58
C ILE A 301 -14.34 5.01 -18.95
N ALA A 302 -15.45 4.34 -19.22
CA ALA A 302 -15.48 2.97 -19.70
C ALA A 302 -15.79 2.92 -21.20
N ILE A 303 -14.97 2.20 -21.97
CA ILE A 303 -15.19 1.90 -23.38
C ILE A 303 -15.33 0.39 -23.50
N ASN A 304 -16.55 -0.08 -23.83
CA ASN A 304 -16.83 -1.51 -23.92
C ASN A 304 -17.90 -1.79 -24.99
N THR A 305 -17.82 -2.93 -25.63
CA THR A 305 -18.90 -3.41 -26.52
C THR A 305 -20.09 -3.98 -25.75
N ASP A 306 -19.84 -4.45 -24.51
CA ASP A 306 -20.91 -4.92 -23.60
C ASP A 306 -21.45 -3.75 -22.76
N SER A 307 -22.70 -3.36 -23.05
CA SER A 307 -23.42 -2.31 -22.30
C SER A 307 -23.70 -2.70 -20.83
N ASN A 308 -23.63 -3.99 -20.49
CA ASN A 308 -23.87 -4.51 -19.14
C ASN A 308 -22.57 -4.87 -18.39
N ALA A 309 -21.41 -4.53 -18.93
CA ALA A 309 -20.15 -4.81 -18.28
C ALA A 309 -20.12 -4.20 -16.86
N PRO A 310 -19.71 -4.96 -15.83
CA PRO A 310 -19.68 -4.47 -14.44
C PRO A 310 -18.86 -3.18 -14.24
N ILE A 311 -17.83 -2.93 -15.07
CA ILE A 311 -17.04 -1.70 -15.04
C ILE A 311 -17.89 -0.44 -15.19
N ASN A 312 -19.01 -0.53 -15.89
CA ASN A 312 -19.93 0.59 -16.13
C ASN A 312 -20.55 1.15 -14.84
N LYS A 313 -20.57 0.36 -13.76
CA LYS A 313 -21.05 0.81 -12.42
C LYS A 313 -20.07 1.75 -11.72
N PHE A 314 -18.81 1.70 -12.11
CA PHE A 314 -17.73 2.55 -11.57
C PHE A 314 -17.42 3.74 -12.48
N ALA A 315 -17.98 3.75 -13.71
CA ALA A 315 -17.67 4.77 -14.70
C ALA A 315 -18.60 5.97 -14.58
N ASP A 316 -18.02 7.17 -14.61
CA ASP A 316 -18.75 8.45 -14.75
C ASP A 316 -19.29 8.60 -16.16
N TYR A 317 -18.57 8.04 -17.16
CA TYR A 317 -18.97 8.06 -18.56
C TYR A 317 -18.81 6.68 -19.18
N VAL A 318 -19.86 6.20 -19.85
CA VAL A 318 -19.86 4.92 -20.56
C VAL A 318 -19.98 5.14 -22.05
N ILE A 319 -19.07 4.60 -22.82
CA ILE A 319 -19.08 4.59 -24.28
C ILE A 319 -19.27 3.15 -24.73
N THR A 320 -20.49 2.81 -25.17
CA THR A 320 -20.77 1.50 -25.76
C THR A 320 -20.32 1.49 -27.21
N GLY A 321 -19.26 0.75 -27.53
CA GLY A 321 -18.71 0.70 -28.87
C GLY A 321 -17.40 -0.08 -28.96
N ASP A 322 -16.97 -0.33 -30.19
CA ASP A 322 -15.67 -0.94 -30.47
C ASP A 322 -14.55 0.06 -30.23
N LEU A 323 -13.61 -0.30 -29.36
CA LEU A 323 -12.45 0.53 -29.05
C LEU A 323 -11.60 0.90 -30.30
N ASN A 324 -11.54 0.02 -31.29
CA ASN A 324 -10.83 0.27 -32.55
C ASN A 324 -11.49 1.39 -33.38
N VAL A 325 -12.75 1.73 -33.11
CA VAL A 325 -13.47 2.85 -33.73
C VAL A 325 -13.47 4.09 -32.83
N VAL A 326 -13.63 3.87 -31.53
CA VAL A 326 -13.76 4.96 -30.54
C VAL A 326 -12.45 5.66 -30.30
N ILE A 327 -11.36 4.91 -30.01
CA ILE A 327 -10.07 5.48 -29.65
C ILE A 327 -9.48 6.36 -30.76
N PRO A 328 -9.41 5.96 -32.04
CA PRO A 328 -8.92 6.83 -33.09
C PRO A 328 -9.69 8.16 -33.21
N LYS A 329 -11.00 8.13 -33.02
CA LYS A 329 -11.84 9.37 -33.00
C LYS A 329 -11.50 10.25 -31.81
N MET A 330 -11.26 9.68 -30.63
CA MET A 330 -10.84 10.44 -29.44
C MET A 330 -9.48 11.12 -29.70
N ILE A 331 -8.51 10.39 -30.24
CA ILE A 331 -7.18 10.92 -30.58
C ILE A 331 -7.31 12.06 -31.60
N GLN A 332 -8.07 11.86 -32.66
CA GLN A 332 -8.27 12.87 -33.70
C GLN A 332 -8.94 14.13 -33.14
N TYR A 333 -9.99 13.98 -32.32
CA TYR A 333 -10.70 15.09 -31.70
C TYR A 333 -9.78 15.88 -30.75
N TYR A 334 -9.02 15.20 -29.90
CA TYR A 334 -8.11 15.82 -28.96
C TYR A 334 -6.99 16.61 -29.70
N LYS A 335 -6.34 16.00 -30.70
CA LYS A 335 -5.30 16.65 -31.49
C LYS A 335 -5.83 17.90 -32.23
N LYS A 336 -7.11 17.91 -32.59
CA LYS A 336 -7.73 19.05 -33.28
C LYS A 336 -8.06 20.21 -32.34
N ASN A 337 -8.38 19.92 -31.07
CA ASN A 337 -8.93 20.87 -30.10
C ASN A 337 -7.98 21.23 -28.95
N SER A 338 -6.91 20.47 -28.72
CA SER A 338 -5.84 20.81 -27.79
C SER A 338 -4.85 21.73 -28.49
N LYS A 339 -5.04 23.06 -28.33
CA LYS A 339 -4.08 24.09 -28.70
C LYS A 339 -3.43 24.64 -27.43
#